data_c5ecffa7e706e49e744e59da318a670b
#
_entry.id   c5ecffa7e706e49e744e59da318a670b
#
_cell.length_a   1.000
_cell.length_b   1.000
_cell.length_c   1.000
_cell.angle_alpha   90.00
_cell.angle_beta   90.00
_cell.angle_gamma   90.00
#
_symmetry.space_group_name_H-M   'P 1'
#
loop_
_entity.id
_entity.type
_entity.pdbx_description
1 polymer ?
#
loop_
_entity_poly.entity_id
_entity_poly.type
_entity_poly.pdbx_seq_one_letter_code
_entity_poly.pdbx_strand_id
1 'polypeptide(L)'
;GNAAFVTITFNRIDSKIYVLDCINMTEPNPQKIRQTIEDLVLKYKPQEFRVEINAHQKAYSLDEDLRSWLSSYGVRLEAHFTGKNKWDTNFGVASMSTLFGTVRDGKFQGNNTIELPSTADSEGMKALVQQLITWKPNTRGKTDTVMALWFAVLRAREFMQQNSNMARYANNRWATRAQSSRKVSINLDEAFAEQWQENYG
;
A
#
# COMPACT_ATOMS: atom_id res chain seq x y z
N GLY A 1 -14.14 -15.91 -17.67
CA GLY A 1 -13.75 -14.78 -16.82
C GLY A 1 -12.40 -14.25 -17.23
N ASN A 2 -12.00 -13.10 -16.68
CA ASN A 2 -10.66 -12.55 -16.85
C ASN A 2 -9.85 -12.76 -15.56
N ALA A 3 -8.54 -12.69 -15.65
CA ALA A 3 -7.65 -12.54 -14.51
C ALA A 3 -6.87 -11.23 -14.65
N ALA A 4 -6.70 -10.50 -13.56
CA ALA A 4 -5.91 -9.29 -13.56
C ALA A 4 -4.86 -9.33 -12.45
N PHE A 5 -3.69 -8.79 -12.76
CA PHE A 5 -2.57 -8.64 -11.84
C PHE A 5 -2.14 -7.19 -11.83
N VAL A 6 -1.99 -6.63 -10.65
CA VAL A 6 -1.45 -5.28 -10.47
C VAL A 6 -0.29 -5.33 -9.50
N THR A 7 0.84 -4.83 -9.93
CA THR A 7 2.03 -4.70 -9.10
C THR A 7 2.21 -3.26 -8.69
N ILE A 8 2.37 -3.03 -7.40
CA ILE A 8 2.63 -1.71 -6.84
C ILE A 8 3.90 -1.71 -5.99
N THR A 9 4.46 -0.53 -5.78
CA THR A 9 5.40 -0.27 -4.71
C THR A 9 4.90 0.88 -3.84
N PHE A 10 5.15 0.77 -2.53
CA PHE A 10 4.89 1.84 -1.59
C PHE A 10 6.20 2.47 -1.16
N ASN A 11 6.39 3.75 -1.47
CA ASN A 11 7.56 4.50 -1.05
C ASN A 11 7.28 5.16 0.31
N ARG A 12 8.05 4.78 1.32
CA ARG A 12 7.89 5.28 2.70
C ARG A 12 8.34 6.73 2.88
N ILE A 13 9.19 7.24 1.97
CA ILE A 13 9.76 8.59 2.08
C ILE A 13 8.71 9.63 1.72
N ASP A 14 8.03 9.44 0.59
CA ASP A 14 7.01 10.36 0.08
C ASP A 14 5.57 9.90 0.36
N SER A 15 5.42 8.71 0.98
CA SER A 15 4.13 8.06 1.27
C SER A 15 3.26 7.86 0.03
N LYS A 16 3.88 7.60 -1.12
CA LYS A 16 3.20 7.37 -2.39
C LYS A 16 3.15 5.91 -2.77
N ILE A 17 2.13 5.57 -3.53
CA ILE A 17 1.90 4.27 -4.15
C ILE A 17 2.16 4.42 -5.64
N TYR A 18 3.15 3.71 -6.15
CA TYR A 18 3.45 3.68 -7.57
C TYR A 18 2.96 2.37 -8.18
N VAL A 19 2.11 2.46 -9.20
CA VAL A 19 1.71 1.29 -9.98
C VAL A 19 2.83 0.98 -10.97
N LEU A 20 3.44 -0.19 -10.82
CA LEU A 20 4.58 -0.61 -11.64
C LEU A 20 4.15 -1.37 -12.88
N ASP A 21 3.11 -2.20 -12.75
CA ASP A 21 2.63 -3.06 -13.83
C ASP A 21 1.16 -3.42 -13.64
N CYS A 22 0.49 -3.64 -14.77
CA CYS A 22 -0.86 -4.18 -14.80
C CYS A 22 -0.97 -5.16 -15.96
N ILE A 23 -1.38 -6.39 -15.67
CA ILE A 23 -1.66 -7.43 -16.65
C ILE A 23 -3.15 -7.74 -16.60
N ASN A 24 -3.82 -7.65 -17.75
CA ASN A 24 -5.22 -8.03 -17.90
C ASN A 24 -5.31 -9.20 -18.88
N MET A 25 -5.58 -10.37 -18.33
CA MET A 25 -5.57 -11.62 -19.07
C MET A 25 -6.99 -12.04 -19.41
N THR A 26 -7.30 -12.16 -20.68
CA THR A 26 -8.55 -12.74 -21.16
C THR A 26 -8.39 -14.26 -21.28
N GLU A 27 -9.42 -15.00 -20.90
CA GLU A 27 -9.47 -16.46 -20.93
C GLU A 27 -8.23 -17.12 -20.25
N PRO A 28 -8.00 -16.80 -18.97
CA PRO A 28 -6.87 -17.35 -18.25
C PRO A 28 -7.02 -18.85 -18.06
N ASN A 29 -5.93 -19.59 -18.28
CA ASN A 29 -5.82 -20.97 -17.82
C ASN A 29 -4.83 -21.05 -16.65
N PRO A 30 -4.89 -22.12 -15.83
CA PRO A 30 -4.03 -22.26 -14.65
C PRO A 30 -2.54 -22.12 -14.94
N GLN A 31 -2.07 -22.68 -16.06
CA GLN A 31 -0.67 -22.63 -16.43
C GLN A 31 -0.21 -21.19 -16.75
N LYS A 32 -1.01 -20.44 -17.52
CA LYS A 32 -0.72 -19.02 -17.81
C LYS A 32 -0.73 -18.16 -16.56
N ILE A 33 -1.67 -18.41 -15.65
CA ILE A 33 -1.73 -17.70 -14.36
C ILE A 33 -0.46 -17.98 -13.58
N ARG A 34 -0.06 -19.23 -13.44
CA ARG A 34 1.15 -19.64 -12.75
C ARG A 34 2.39 -18.98 -13.35
N GLN A 35 2.57 -19.06 -14.66
CA GLN A 35 3.69 -18.43 -15.35
C GLN A 35 3.72 -16.93 -15.12
N THR A 36 2.57 -16.24 -15.19
CA THR A 36 2.49 -14.80 -14.92
C THR A 36 2.90 -14.45 -13.50
N ILE A 37 2.49 -15.24 -12.50
CA ILE A 37 2.93 -15.04 -11.12
C ILE A 37 4.44 -15.19 -11.01
N GLU A 38 5.01 -16.22 -11.60
CA GLU A 38 6.45 -16.48 -11.59
C GLU A 38 7.22 -15.32 -12.24
N ASP A 39 6.79 -14.86 -13.41
CA ASP A 39 7.41 -13.75 -14.14
C ASP A 39 7.37 -12.45 -13.31
N LEU A 40 6.24 -12.15 -12.68
CA LEU A 40 6.08 -10.95 -11.82
C LEU A 40 6.96 -11.04 -10.57
N VAL A 41 7.04 -12.21 -9.94
CA VAL A 41 7.90 -12.43 -8.75
C VAL A 41 9.36 -12.27 -9.10
N LEU A 42 9.82 -12.86 -10.20
CA LEU A 42 11.21 -12.76 -10.66
C LEU A 42 11.58 -11.32 -11.05
N LYS A 43 10.65 -10.60 -11.68
CA LYS A 43 10.85 -9.22 -12.14
C LYS A 43 10.87 -8.21 -11.01
N TYR A 44 9.90 -8.28 -10.10
CA TYR A 44 9.66 -7.23 -9.10
C TYR A 44 10.05 -7.60 -7.68
N LYS A 45 10.25 -8.90 -7.39
CA LYS A 45 10.59 -9.43 -6.06
C LYS A 45 9.67 -8.85 -4.96
N PRO A 46 8.35 -9.00 -5.10
CA PRO A 46 7.40 -8.44 -4.16
C PRO A 46 7.54 -9.09 -2.78
N GLN A 47 7.15 -8.38 -1.74
CA GLN A 47 7.11 -8.93 -0.37
C GLN A 47 5.84 -9.74 -0.12
N GLU A 48 4.77 -9.44 -0.85
CA GLU A 48 3.47 -10.06 -0.68
C GLU A 48 2.78 -10.23 -2.03
N PHE A 49 2.15 -11.37 -2.22
CA PHE A 49 1.22 -11.65 -3.30
C PHE A 49 -0.16 -11.86 -2.69
N ARG A 50 -1.12 -11.02 -3.06
CA ARG A 50 -2.49 -11.08 -2.54
C ARG A 50 -3.43 -11.60 -3.60
N VAL A 51 -4.21 -12.63 -3.25
CA VAL A 51 -5.17 -13.26 -4.16
C VAL A 51 -6.58 -13.16 -3.61
N GLU A 52 -7.54 -12.84 -4.48
CA GLU A 52 -8.95 -12.88 -4.12
C GLU A 52 -9.43 -14.32 -3.93
N ILE A 53 -10.12 -14.59 -2.80
CA ILE A 53 -10.74 -15.89 -2.56
C ILE A 53 -12.22 -15.82 -2.93
N ASN A 54 -12.53 -15.89 -4.21
CA ASN A 54 -13.87 -16.22 -4.68
C ASN A 54 -13.92 -17.71 -5.04
N ALA A 55 -15.12 -18.25 -5.23
CA ALA A 55 -15.35 -19.70 -5.37
C ALA A 55 -14.43 -20.42 -6.36
N HIS A 56 -13.96 -19.74 -7.42
CA HIS A 56 -13.06 -20.30 -8.43
C HIS A 56 -11.57 -20.07 -8.15
N GLN A 57 -11.23 -19.07 -7.35
CA GLN A 57 -9.83 -18.69 -7.06
C GLN A 57 -9.30 -19.30 -5.76
N LYS A 58 -10.20 -19.94 -4.99
CA LYS A 58 -9.85 -20.67 -3.77
C LYS A 58 -8.75 -21.72 -3.99
N ALA A 59 -8.73 -22.32 -5.18
CA ALA A 59 -7.72 -23.31 -5.55
C ALA A 59 -6.29 -22.77 -5.47
N TYR A 60 -6.05 -21.50 -5.90
CA TYR A 60 -4.71 -20.89 -5.87
C TYR A 60 -4.24 -20.54 -4.46
N SER A 61 -5.15 -20.18 -3.57
CA SER A 61 -4.80 -19.89 -2.17
C SER A 61 -4.48 -21.15 -1.36
N LEU A 62 -4.93 -22.32 -1.84
CA LEU A 62 -4.71 -23.63 -1.26
C LEU A 62 -3.62 -24.43 -1.97
N ASP A 63 -3.04 -23.88 -3.06
CA ASP A 63 -1.97 -24.53 -3.81
C ASP A 63 -0.68 -24.48 -2.97
N GLU A 64 -0.33 -25.61 -2.36
CA GLU A 64 0.85 -25.75 -1.50
C GLU A 64 2.16 -25.60 -2.29
N ASP A 65 2.19 -26.02 -3.55
CA ASP A 65 3.36 -25.90 -4.41
C ASP A 65 3.62 -24.43 -4.75
N LEU A 66 2.56 -23.67 -5.09
CA LEU A 66 2.67 -22.23 -5.31
C LEU A 66 3.12 -21.51 -4.04
N ARG A 67 2.54 -21.84 -2.90
CA ARG A 67 2.88 -21.26 -1.60
C ARG A 67 4.35 -21.51 -1.24
N SER A 68 4.80 -22.75 -1.39
CA SER A 68 6.17 -23.16 -1.12
C SER A 68 7.15 -22.43 -2.03
N TRP A 69 6.83 -22.37 -3.34
CA TRP A 69 7.65 -21.66 -4.32
C TRP A 69 7.73 -20.15 -3.98
N LEU A 70 6.62 -19.48 -3.72
CA LEU A 70 6.60 -18.07 -3.31
C LEU A 70 7.43 -17.83 -2.05
N SER A 71 7.27 -18.71 -1.06
CA SER A 71 8.03 -18.63 0.20
C SER A 71 9.53 -18.75 -0.02
N SER A 72 10.00 -19.58 -0.98
CA SER A 72 11.42 -19.70 -1.32
C SER A 72 12.02 -18.40 -1.88
N TYR A 73 11.19 -17.53 -2.45
CA TYR A 73 11.56 -16.18 -2.89
C TYR A 73 11.27 -15.10 -1.83
N GLY A 74 10.86 -15.48 -0.62
CA GLY A 74 10.51 -14.54 0.43
C GLY A 74 9.19 -13.81 0.22
N VAL A 75 8.32 -14.31 -0.66
CA VAL A 75 7.02 -13.73 -0.99
C VAL A 75 5.95 -14.38 -0.17
N ARG A 76 5.20 -13.58 0.60
CA ARG A 76 4.06 -14.04 1.38
C ARG A 76 2.80 -14.13 0.51
N LEU A 77 2.15 -15.28 0.49
CA LEU A 77 0.84 -15.45 -0.14
C LEU A 77 -0.27 -15.12 0.85
N GLU A 78 -1.02 -14.07 0.56
CA GLU A 78 -2.17 -13.65 1.36
C GLU A 78 -3.48 -13.83 0.58
N ALA A 79 -4.42 -14.45 1.24
CA ALA A 79 -5.75 -14.67 0.71
C ALA A 79 -6.70 -13.55 1.17
N HIS A 80 -7.43 -12.91 0.25
CA HIS A 80 -8.36 -11.84 0.56
C HIS A 80 -9.80 -12.23 0.18
N PHE A 81 -10.70 -12.16 1.14
CA PHE A 81 -12.11 -12.39 0.89
C PHE A 81 -12.82 -11.09 0.52
N THR A 82 -13.41 -11.05 -0.66
CA THR A 82 -14.20 -9.91 -1.15
C THR A 82 -15.67 -10.12 -0.83
N GLY A 83 -16.13 -9.43 0.20
CA GLY A 83 -17.54 -9.41 0.57
C GLY A 83 -18.17 -8.03 0.35
N LYS A 84 -19.00 -7.61 1.30
CA LYS A 84 -19.59 -6.27 1.32
C LYS A 84 -18.57 -5.15 1.52
N ASN A 85 -17.36 -5.46 1.99
CA ASN A 85 -16.26 -4.54 2.23
C ASN A 85 -15.85 -3.73 1.00
N LYS A 86 -16.03 -4.25 -0.22
CA LYS A 86 -15.77 -3.51 -1.46
C LYS A 86 -16.63 -2.27 -1.63
N TRP A 87 -17.75 -2.20 -0.92
CA TRP A 87 -18.70 -1.07 -0.95
C TRP A 87 -18.53 -0.12 0.24
N ASP A 88 -17.60 -0.40 1.13
CA ASP A 88 -17.32 0.48 2.27
C ASP A 88 -16.92 1.88 1.78
N THR A 89 -17.46 2.92 2.44
CA THR A 89 -17.24 4.32 2.05
C THR A 89 -15.80 4.78 2.30
N ASN A 90 -15.13 4.21 3.30
CA ASN A 90 -13.78 4.61 3.71
C ASN A 90 -12.69 3.75 3.10
N PHE A 91 -12.96 2.46 2.92
CA PHE A 91 -11.97 1.47 2.50
C PHE A 91 -12.35 0.73 1.22
N GLY A 92 -13.56 0.86 0.75
CA GLY A 92 -14.04 0.22 -0.48
C GLY A 92 -13.39 0.78 -1.74
N VAL A 93 -13.76 0.20 -2.88
CA VAL A 93 -13.18 0.56 -4.19
C VAL A 93 -13.35 2.04 -4.49
N ALA A 94 -14.52 2.63 -4.22
CA ALA A 94 -14.79 4.05 -4.44
C ALA A 94 -13.85 4.97 -3.69
N SER A 95 -13.39 4.56 -2.50
CA SER A 95 -12.50 5.37 -1.67
C SER A 95 -11.11 5.58 -2.28
N MET A 96 -10.72 4.78 -3.27
CA MET A 96 -9.46 4.98 -3.99
C MET A 96 -9.44 6.29 -4.78
N SER A 97 -10.61 6.78 -5.21
CA SER A 97 -10.71 8.04 -5.97
C SER A 97 -10.08 9.22 -5.24
N THR A 98 -10.14 9.22 -3.90
CA THR A 98 -9.53 10.27 -3.07
C THR A 98 -8.00 10.22 -3.04
N LEU A 99 -7.40 9.11 -3.45
CA LEU A 99 -5.95 8.91 -3.49
C LEU A 99 -5.34 9.35 -4.84
N PHE A 100 -6.17 9.57 -5.85
CA PHE A 100 -5.73 10.15 -7.12
C PHE A 100 -5.89 11.67 -7.09
N GLY A 101 -4.94 12.38 -7.69
CA GLY A 101 -5.09 13.79 -7.90
C GLY A 101 -6.13 14.10 -8.99
N THR A 102 -6.79 15.23 -8.86
CA THR A 102 -7.74 15.74 -9.86
C THR A 102 -7.29 17.09 -10.40
N VAL A 103 -7.62 17.39 -11.65
CA VAL A 103 -7.40 18.71 -12.24
C VAL A 103 -8.74 19.43 -12.30
N ARG A 104 -8.86 20.57 -11.61
CA ARG A 104 -9.99 21.50 -11.71
C ARG A 104 -9.49 22.87 -12.10
N ASP A 105 -10.11 23.47 -13.10
CA ASP A 105 -9.75 24.82 -13.60
C ASP A 105 -8.26 24.96 -13.95
N GLY A 106 -7.69 23.92 -14.56
CA GLY A 106 -6.28 23.88 -14.93
C GLY A 106 -5.30 23.72 -13.76
N LYS A 107 -5.80 23.59 -12.53
CA LYS A 107 -4.99 23.40 -11.32
C LYS A 107 -5.16 21.97 -10.78
N PHE A 108 -4.02 21.37 -10.43
CA PHE A 108 -4.00 20.09 -9.76
C PHE A 108 -4.54 20.24 -8.32
N GLN A 109 -5.51 19.40 -7.95
CA GLN A 109 -6.11 19.38 -6.62
C GLN A 109 -6.14 17.95 -6.09
N GLY A 110 -5.93 17.79 -4.79
CA GLY A 110 -6.02 16.52 -4.07
C GLY A 110 -4.67 15.88 -3.75
N ASN A 111 -4.74 14.75 -3.08
CA ASN A 111 -3.58 13.97 -2.72
C ASN A 111 -3.19 13.07 -3.89
N ASN A 112 -2.08 13.35 -4.52
CA ASN A 112 -1.47 12.46 -5.51
C ASN A 112 -0.76 11.31 -4.77
N THR A 113 -1.53 10.47 -4.08
CA THR A 113 -1.00 9.33 -3.34
C THR A 113 -0.76 8.12 -4.24
N ILE A 114 -1.64 7.91 -5.25
CA ILE A 114 -1.45 6.85 -6.25
C ILE A 114 -0.96 7.49 -7.54
N GLU A 115 0.18 7.01 -8.02
CA GLU A 115 0.75 7.42 -9.30
C GLU A 115 0.74 6.25 -10.30
N LEU A 116 0.25 6.54 -11.48
CA LEU A 116 0.33 5.65 -12.64
C LEU A 116 1.55 6.04 -13.49
N PRO A 117 2.16 5.09 -14.24
CA PRO A 117 3.23 5.43 -15.16
C PRO A 117 2.73 6.45 -16.20
N SER A 118 3.60 7.39 -16.58
CA SER A 118 3.29 8.45 -17.56
C SER A 118 2.96 7.90 -18.95
N THR A 119 3.50 6.73 -19.27
CA THR A 119 3.24 5.99 -20.51
C THR A 119 2.49 4.72 -20.18
N ALA A 120 1.19 4.71 -20.43
CA ALA A 120 0.34 3.54 -20.27
C ALA A 120 0.36 2.69 -21.56
N ASP A 121 1.55 2.25 -21.99
CA ASP A 121 1.71 1.60 -23.29
C ASP A 121 1.25 0.14 -23.30
N SER A 122 1.20 -0.52 -22.13
CA SER A 122 0.71 -1.89 -22.06
C SER A 122 -0.82 -1.96 -22.12
N GLU A 123 -1.35 -3.00 -22.73
CA GLU A 123 -2.78 -3.25 -22.80
C GLU A 123 -3.42 -3.38 -21.40
N GLY A 124 -2.69 -3.92 -20.43
CA GLY A 124 -3.13 -4.00 -19.04
C GLY A 124 -3.27 -2.62 -18.39
N MET A 125 -2.31 -1.71 -18.61
CA MET A 125 -2.39 -0.34 -18.09
C MET A 125 -3.51 0.45 -18.75
N LYS A 126 -3.70 0.33 -20.06
CA LYS A 126 -4.84 0.93 -20.77
C LYS A 126 -6.17 0.44 -20.19
N ALA A 127 -6.29 -0.86 -19.97
CA ALA A 127 -7.48 -1.46 -19.35
C ALA A 127 -7.70 -0.92 -17.92
N LEU A 128 -6.65 -0.79 -17.11
CA LEU A 128 -6.74 -0.22 -15.77
C LEU A 128 -7.25 1.22 -15.79
N VAL A 129 -6.65 2.08 -16.60
CA VAL A 129 -7.06 3.48 -16.73
C VAL A 129 -8.51 3.58 -17.20
N GLN A 130 -8.89 2.81 -18.22
CA GLN A 130 -10.26 2.78 -18.72
C GLN A 130 -11.26 2.33 -17.65
N GLN A 131 -10.93 1.28 -16.88
CA GLN A 131 -11.79 0.79 -15.81
C GLN A 131 -11.86 1.79 -14.65
N LEU A 132 -10.77 2.48 -14.29
CA LEU A 132 -10.79 3.52 -13.26
C LEU A 132 -11.71 4.70 -13.62
N ILE A 133 -11.67 5.15 -14.86
CA ILE A 133 -12.51 6.25 -15.35
C ILE A 133 -14.00 5.87 -15.42
N THR A 134 -14.29 4.64 -15.82
CA THR A 134 -15.67 4.18 -16.02
C THR A 134 -16.29 3.49 -14.82
N TRP A 135 -15.50 3.21 -13.77
CA TRP A 135 -15.97 2.48 -12.61
C TRP A 135 -17.05 3.24 -11.84
N LYS A 136 -18.15 2.56 -11.57
CA LYS A 136 -19.22 3.04 -10.69
C LYS A 136 -19.70 1.88 -9.80
N PRO A 137 -20.23 2.16 -8.60
CA PRO A 137 -20.91 1.15 -7.81
C PRO A 137 -21.98 0.44 -8.66
N ASN A 138 -22.03 -0.88 -8.57
CA ASN A 138 -22.94 -1.73 -9.34
C ASN A 138 -22.73 -1.76 -10.88
N THR A 139 -21.56 -1.36 -11.36
CA THR A 139 -21.18 -1.52 -12.76
C THR A 139 -21.22 -3.00 -13.14
N ARG A 140 -21.93 -3.33 -14.22
CA ARG A 140 -21.96 -4.69 -14.80
C ARG A 140 -20.78 -4.96 -15.75
N GLY A 141 -19.87 -4.01 -15.89
CA GLY A 141 -18.70 -4.11 -16.77
C GLY A 141 -17.55 -4.90 -16.15
N LYS A 142 -16.47 -5.03 -16.94
CA LYS A 142 -15.21 -5.61 -16.48
C LYS A 142 -14.57 -4.68 -15.44
N THR A 143 -14.23 -5.19 -14.28
CA THR A 143 -13.64 -4.44 -13.16
C THR A 143 -12.42 -5.11 -12.58
N ASP A 144 -11.89 -6.12 -13.27
CA ASP A 144 -10.85 -7.01 -12.75
C ASP A 144 -9.57 -6.25 -12.38
N THR A 145 -9.14 -5.29 -13.20
CA THR A 145 -7.92 -4.51 -12.96
C THR A 145 -8.09 -3.50 -11.81
N VAL A 146 -9.26 -2.86 -11.70
CA VAL A 146 -9.58 -1.96 -10.57
C VAL A 146 -9.66 -2.74 -9.26
N MET A 147 -10.23 -3.94 -9.28
CA MET A 147 -10.28 -4.81 -8.10
C MET A 147 -8.87 -5.26 -7.69
N ALA A 148 -8.03 -5.64 -8.65
CA ALA A 148 -6.64 -6.00 -8.38
C ALA A 148 -5.84 -4.82 -7.78
N LEU A 149 -6.02 -3.61 -8.30
CA LEU A 149 -5.42 -2.41 -7.73
C LEU A 149 -5.93 -2.16 -6.30
N TRP A 150 -7.24 -2.30 -6.08
CA TRP A 150 -7.83 -2.10 -4.76
C TRP A 150 -7.21 -3.02 -3.70
N PHE A 151 -7.00 -4.30 -3.98
CA PHE A 151 -6.33 -5.22 -3.04
C PHE A 151 -4.93 -4.77 -2.69
N ALA A 152 -4.17 -4.31 -3.68
CA ALA A 152 -2.83 -3.81 -3.47
C ALA A 152 -2.84 -2.51 -2.63
N VAL A 153 -3.78 -1.60 -2.89
CA VAL A 153 -3.95 -0.35 -2.15
C VAL A 153 -4.37 -0.59 -0.70
N LEU A 154 -5.20 -1.60 -0.42
CA LEU A 154 -5.53 -1.97 0.96
C LEU A 154 -4.27 -2.28 1.77
N ARG A 155 -3.34 -3.04 1.18
CA ARG A 155 -2.08 -3.34 1.84
C ARG A 155 -1.18 -2.13 2.01
N ALA A 156 -1.09 -1.28 1.00
CA ALA A 156 -0.32 -0.04 1.10
C ALA A 156 -0.85 0.89 2.21
N ARG A 157 -2.16 0.98 2.38
CA ARG A 157 -2.78 1.75 3.49
C ARG A 157 -2.38 1.23 4.88
N GLU A 158 -2.26 -0.07 5.06
CA GLU A 158 -1.76 -0.64 6.31
C GLU A 158 -0.32 -0.17 6.61
N PHE A 159 0.56 -0.14 5.61
CA PHE A 159 1.91 0.40 5.75
C PHE A 159 1.92 1.91 6.06
N MET A 160 1.04 2.68 5.43
CA MET A 160 0.90 4.11 5.70
C MET A 160 0.49 4.37 7.15
N GLN A 161 -0.45 3.61 7.68
CA GLN A 161 -0.90 3.72 9.07
C GLN A 161 0.23 3.34 10.05
N GLN A 162 0.96 2.26 9.77
CA GLN A 162 2.11 1.85 10.59
C GLN A 162 3.19 2.92 10.62
N ASN A 163 3.53 3.53 9.49
CA ASN A 163 4.51 4.60 9.42
C ASN A 163 4.09 5.84 10.21
N SER A 164 2.82 6.25 10.12
CA SER A 164 2.31 7.40 10.88
C SER A 164 2.34 7.15 12.40
N ASN A 165 2.04 5.94 12.83
CA ASN A 165 2.12 5.55 14.24
C ASN A 165 3.56 5.52 14.75
N MET A 166 4.49 5.01 13.95
CA MET A 166 5.92 5.02 14.30
C MET A 166 6.47 6.44 14.40
N ALA A 167 6.11 7.33 13.49
CA ALA A 167 6.51 8.74 13.53
C ALA A 167 5.96 9.45 14.78
N ARG A 168 4.70 9.22 15.14
CA ARG A 168 4.11 9.75 16.39
C ARG A 168 4.83 9.23 17.62
N TYR A 169 5.16 7.94 17.67
CA TYR A 169 5.89 7.34 18.78
C TYR A 169 7.30 7.92 18.92
N ALA A 170 8.00 8.06 17.82
CA ALA A 170 9.34 8.67 17.80
C ALA A 170 9.30 10.12 18.31
N ASN A 171 8.36 10.94 17.80
CA ASN A 171 8.19 12.33 18.22
C ASN A 171 7.88 12.44 19.72
N ASN A 172 7.00 11.59 20.26
CA ASN A 172 6.68 11.57 21.67
C ASN A 172 7.90 11.19 22.53
N ARG A 173 8.69 10.23 22.10
CA ARG A 173 9.92 9.80 22.78
C ARG A 173 10.97 10.92 22.81
N TRP A 174 11.13 11.66 21.71
CA TRP A 174 12.03 12.82 21.65
C TRP A 174 11.55 13.96 22.57
N ALA A 175 10.27 14.26 22.55
CA ALA A 175 9.69 15.27 23.43
C ALA A 175 9.87 14.95 24.92
N THR A 176 9.64 13.70 25.33
CA THR A 176 9.85 13.24 26.70
C THR A 176 11.33 13.33 27.09
N ARG A 177 12.25 12.96 26.20
CA ARG A 177 13.69 13.03 26.45
C ARG A 177 14.18 14.48 26.58
N ALA A 178 13.66 15.39 25.74
CA ALA A 178 13.98 16.81 25.82
C ALA A 178 13.49 17.45 27.14
N GLN A 179 12.30 17.03 27.64
CA GLN A 179 11.79 17.48 28.95
C GLN A 179 12.65 16.95 30.11
N SER A 180 13.09 15.71 30.07
CA SER A 180 13.96 15.14 31.11
C SER A 180 15.34 15.81 31.11
N SER A 181 15.90 16.13 29.94
CA SER A 181 17.18 16.85 29.83
C SER A 181 17.09 18.28 30.36
N ARG A 182 15.96 18.97 30.17
CA ARG A 182 15.73 20.30 30.77
C ARG A 182 15.65 20.24 32.30
N LYS A 183 15.00 19.21 32.86
CA LYS A 183 14.95 19.02 34.31
C LYS A 183 16.36 18.76 34.94
N VAL A 184 17.17 17.99 34.21
CA VAL A 184 18.57 17.73 34.65
C VAL A 184 19.41 19.00 34.59
N SER A 185 19.25 19.87 33.59
CA SER A 185 20.00 21.13 33.51
C SER A 185 19.59 22.14 34.59
N ILE A 186 18.33 22.16 34.98
CA ILE A 186 17.83 23.02 36.08
C ILE A 186 18.45 22.56 37.42
N ASN A 187 18.50 21.26 37.69
CA ASN A 187 19.13 20.72 38.90
C ASN A 187 20.65 20.96 38.97
N LEU A 188 21.32 20.99 37.83
CA LEU A 188 22.74 21.33 37.77
C LEU A 188 23.03 22.79 38.11
N ASP A 189 22.19 23.70 37.62
CA ASP A 189 22.30 25.15 37.90
C ASP A 189 22.04 25.45 39.40
N GLU A 190 21.07 24.77 40.03
CA GLU A 190 20.81 24.86 41.44
C GLU A 190 21.95 24.31 42.28
N ALA A 191 22.50 23.15 41.91
CA ALA A 191 23.65 22.54 42.61
C ALA A 191 24.91 23.40 42.50
N PHE A 192 25.15 24.07 41.38
CA PHE A 192 26.26 25.03 41.23
C PHE A 192 26.04 26.30 42.06
N ALA A 193 24.84 26.79 42.18
CA ALA A 193 24.51 27.96 42.97
C ALA A 193 24.72 27.70 44.48
N GLU A 194 24.27 26.54 44.99
CA GLU A 194 24.50 26.10 46.35
C GLU A 194 26.01 25.92 46.68
N GLN A 195 26.79 25.31 45.79
CA GLN A 195 28.21 25.09 45.95
C GLN A 195 29.02 26.39 45.89
N TRP A 196 28.51 27.40 45.18
CA TRP A 196 29.13 28.74 45.14
C TRP A 196 28.89 29.53 46.42
N GLN A 197 27.71 29.43 47.03
CA GLN A 197 27.42 30.05 48.32
C GLN A 197 28.20 29.42 49.48
N GLU A 198 28.42 28.10 49.48
CA GLU A 198 29.21 27.41 50.51
C GLU A 198 30.71 27.75 50.45
N ASN A 199 31.27 28.07 49.29
CA ASN A 199 32.70 28.28 49.12
C ASN A 199 33.14 29.76 49.12
N TYR A 200 32.22 30.69 48.93
CA TYR A 200 32.52 32.13 48.73
C TYR A 200 31.56 33.08 49.46
N GLY A 201 30.62 32.61 50.26
CA GLY A 201 29.77 33.37 51.16
C GLY A 201 30.29 33.32 52.58
#